data_bed9ee98fe51ba2c16de8a2986086f60
#
_entry.id   bed9ee98fe51ba2c16de8a2986086f60
#
_cell.length_a   1.000
_cell.length_b   1.000
_cell.length_c   1.000
_cell.angle_alpha   90.00
_cell.angle_beta   90.00
_cell.angle_gamma   90.00
#
_symmetry.space_group_name_H-M   'P 1'
#
loop_
_entity.id
_entity.type
_entity.pdbx_description
1 polymer ?
#
loop_
_entity_poly.entity_id
_entity_poly.type
_entity_poly.pdbx_seq_one_letter_code
_entity_poly.pdbx_strand_id
1 'polypeptide(L)'
;DDVPMFRSCKNVFKSQRMNCFQNKMTKHVRKHFYYPKYAFNRGIQGRVFVQFIIEKDGSISEIKTRGADKSLEKAALKIIKKLPKLIPGKANGKPVRVPYSIPITWQLG
;
A
#
# COMPACT_ATOMS: atom_id res chain seq x y z
N ASP A 1 -10.73 11.80 15.37
CA ASP A 1 -10.28 11.63 14.01
C ASP A 1 -9.79 10.20 13.80
N ASP A 2 -10.16 9.62 12.68
CA ASP A 2 -9.89 8.22 12.40
C ASP A 2 -8.90 8.06 11.26
N VAL A 3 -8.00 7.08 11.42
CA VAL A 3 -7.10 6.68 10.34
C VAL A 3 -7.88 5.84 9.32
N PRO A 4 -7.44 5.79 8.06
CA PRO A 4 -8.00 4.83 7.11
C PRO A 4 -7.80 3.41 7.62
N MET A 5 -8.68 2.49 7.24
CA MET A 5 -8.56 1.11 7.69
C MET A 5 -9.14 0.13 6.69
N PHE A 6 -8.67 -1.12 6.76
CA PHE A 6 -9.31 -2.22 6.08
C PHE A 6 -10.61 -2.56 6.79
N ARG A 7 -11.59 -3.07 6.05
CA ARG A 7 -12.87 -3.45 6.64
C ARG A 7 -12.71 -4.45 7.79
N SER A 8 -11.74 -5.34 7.69
CA SER A 8 -11.46 -6.32 8.73
C SER A 8 -10.94 -5.70 10.02
N CYS A 9 -10.53 -4.44 10.01
CA CYS A 9 -10.08 -3.73 11.20
C CYS A 9 -11.19 -2.90 11.86
N LYS A 10 -12.41 -2.96 11.34
CA LYS A 10 -13.51 -2.09 11.77
C LYS A 10 -13.86 -2.25 13.25
N ASN A 11 -13.78 -3.47 13.76
CA ASN A 11 -14.19 -3.77 15.14
C ASN A 11 -13.02 -3.80 16.12
N VAL A 12 -11.84 -3.37 15.68
CA VAL A 12 -10.66 -3.29 16.53
C VAL A 12 -10.73 -2.02 17.37
N PHE A 13 -10.23 -2.08 18.60
CA PHE A 13 -10.16 -0.90 19.47
C PHE A 13 -9.43 0.24 18.74
N LYS A 14 -9.91 1.45 18.96
CA LYS A 14 -9.34 2.63 18.28
C LYS A 14 -7.82 2.73 18.45
N SER A 15 -7.31 2.39 19.64
CA SER A 15 -5.86 2.41 19.92
C SER A 15 -5.07 1.41 19.09
N GLN A 16 -5.74 0.37 18.54
CA GLN A 16 -5.09 -0.68 17.76
C GLN A 16 -5.34 -0.57 16.25
N ARG A 17 -6.09 0.44 15.83
CA ARG A 17 -6.48 0.55 14.41
C ARG A 17 -5.30 0.80 13.49
N MET A 18 -4.34 1.63 13.92
CA MET A 18 -3.15 1.88 13.10
C MET A 18 -2.33 0.61 12.93
N ASN A 19 -2.13 -0.15 14.01
CA ASN A 19 -1.41 -1.43 13.92
C ASN A 19 -2.14 -2.41 13.02
N CYS A 20 -3.46 -2.49 13.13
CA CYS A 20 -4.26 -3.35 12.28
C CYS A 20 -4.13 -2.96 10.81
N PHE A 21 -4.19 -1.67 10.51
CA PHE A 21 -4.04 -1.16 9.16
C PHE A 21 -2.67 -1.53 8.59
N GLN A 22 -1.60 -1.28 9.35
CA GLN A 22 -0.25 -1.58 8.90
C GLN A 22 -0.03 -3.07 8.69
N ASN A 23 -0.55 -3.91 9.59
CA ASN A 23 -0.45 -5.37 9.47
C ASN A 23 -1.19 -5.88 8.24
N LYS A 24 -2.39 -5.36 7.98
CA LYS A 24 -3.17 -5.76 6.80
C LYS A 24 -2.52 -5.27 5.51
N MET A 25 -1.92 -4.09 5.53
CA MET A 25 -1.20 -3.57 4.37
C MET A 25 0.01 -4.46 4.06
N THR A 26 0.77 -4.84 5.08
CA THR A 26 1.91 -5.74 4.92
C THR A 26 1.47 -7.08 4.36
N LYS A 27 0.36 -7.65 4.87
CA LYS A 27 -0.19 -8.90 4.36
C LYS A 27 -0.61 -8.78 2.92
N HIS A 28 -1.24 -7.66 2.54
CA HIS A 28 -1.65 -7.43 1.16
C HIS A 28 -0.45 -7.43 0.23
N VAL A 29 0.59 -6.67 0.58
CA VAL A 29 1.81 -6.61 -0.22
C VAL A 29 2.43 -8.00 -0.35
N ARG A 30 2.55 -8.72 0.77
CA ARG A 30 3.13 -10.06 0.77
C ARG A 30 2.33 -11.04 -0.09
N LYS A 31 1.01 -10.96 -0.02
CA LYS A 31 0.13 -11.84 -0.80
C LYS A 31 0.26 -11.61 -2.30
N HIS A 32 0.43 -10.38 -2.72
CA HIS A 32 0.48 -10.02 -4.14
C HIS A 32 1.88 -9.77 -4.65
N PHE A 33 2.88 -9.92 -3.79
CA PHE A 33 4.27 -9.74 -4.15
C PHE A 33 4.69 -10.76 -5.20
N TYR A 34 5.42 -10.29 -6.20
CA TYR A 34 6.07 -11.15 -7.17
C TYR A 34 7.36 -10.49 -7.63
N TYR A 35 8.28 -11.29 -8.10
CA TYR A 35 9.52 -10.79 -8.68
C TYR A 35 9.35 -10.76 -10.19
N PRO A 36 9.40 -9.58 -10.83
CA PRO A 36 9.28 -9.54 -12.29
C PRO A 36 10.38 -10.38 -12.93
N LYS A 37 9.99 -11.19 -13.91
CA LYS A 37 10.92 -12.10 -14.56
C LYS A 37 12.13 -11.38 -15.15
N TYR A 38 11.89 -10.24 -15.76
CA TYR A 38 12.96 -9.39 -16.31
C TYR A 38 13.99 -9.06 -15.24
N ALA A 39 13.54 -8.58 -14.10
CA ALA A 39 14.42 -8.17 -13.00
C ALA A 39 15.10 -9.38 -12.36
N PHE A 40 14.36 -10.46 -12.16
CA PHE A 40 14.90 -11.67 -11.57
C PHE A 40 16.04 -12.23 -12.42
N ASN A 41 15.83 -12.33 -13.74
CA ASN A 41 16.85 -12.89 -14.64
C ASN A 41 18.10 -12.05 -14.73
N ARG A 42 18.01 -10.76 -14.42
CA ARG A 42 19.15 -9.83 -14.46
C ARG A 42 19.73 -9.53 -13.09
N GLY A 43 19.24 -10.19 -12.06
CA GLY A 43 19.74 -9.94 -10.70
C GLY A 43 19.43 -8.56 -10.19
N ILE A 44 18.37 -7.93 -10.69
CA ILE A 44 18.00 -6.57 -10.28
C ILE A 44 17.30 -6.62 -8.94
N GLN A 45 17.84 -5.88 -7.99
CA GLN A 45 17.28 -5.74 -6.63
C GLN A 45 17.08 -4.26 -6.34
N GLY A 46 16.25 -3.97 -5.35
CA GLY A 46 16.08 -2.60 -4.92
C GLY A 46 14.77 -2.37 -4.20
N ARG A 47 14.62 -1.13 -3.78
CA ARG A 47 13.44 -0.67 -3.06
C ARG A 47 12.68 0.30 -3.92
N VAL A 48 11.35 0.17 -3.92
CA VAL A 48 10.48 1.12 -4.56
C VAL A 48 9.61 1.77 -3.50
N PHE A 49 9.59 3.09 -3.46
CA PHE A 49 8.66 3.83 -2.62
C PHE A 49 7.39 4.07 -3.42
N VAL A 50 6.26 3.66 -2.85
CA VAL A 50 4.96 3.87 -3.47
C VAL A 50 4.20 4.87 -2.64
N GLN A 51 3.69 5.90 -3.30
CA GLN A 51 2.92 6.95 -2.67
C GLN A 51 1.55 6.99 -3.33
N PHE A 52 0.50 7.10 -2.54
CA PHE A 52 -0.85 7.14 -3.10
C PHE A 52 -1.78 7.87 -2.15
N ILE A 53 -2.97 8.18 -2.65
CA ILE A 53 -4.02 8.85 -1.87
C ILE A 53 -5.12 7.84 -1.58
N ILE A 54 -5.53 7.76 -0.33
CA ILE A 54 -6.73 7.04 0.07
C ILE A 54 -7.86 8.07 0.05
N GLU A 55 -8.75 7.94 -0.92
CA GLU A 55 -9.78 8.93 -1.18
C GLU A 55 -10.91 8.90 -0.14
N LYS A 56 -11.77 9.91 -0.19
CA LYS A 56 -12.91 10.02 0.71
C LYS A 56 -13.87 8.84 0.63
N ASP A 57 -13.90 8.15 -0.50
CA ASP A 57 -14.73 6.95 -0.67
C ASP A 57 -13.96 5.66 -0.37
N GLY A 58 -12.68 5.76 0.04
CA GLY A 58 -11.85 4.60 0.34
C GLY A 58 -11.10 4.04 -0.84
N SER A 59 -11.29 4.57 -2.03
CA SER A 59 -10.55 4.11 -3.21
C SER A 59 -9.13 4.66 -3.19
N ILE A 60 -8.26 4.02 -3.98
CA ILE A 60 -6.86 4.42 -4.10
C ILE A 60 -6.70 5.21 -5.40
N SER A 61 -6.00 6.33 -5.32
CA SER A 61 -5.75 7.19 -6.47
C SER A 61 -4.35 7.78 -6.43
N GLU A 62 -3.96 8.43 -7.52
CA GLU A 62 -2.71 9.17 -7.64
C GLU A 62 -1.50 8.36 -7.18
N ILE A 63 -1.40 7.13 -7.68
CA ILE A 63 -0.30 6.23 -7.32
C ILE A 63 0.97 6.70 -8.02
N LYS A 64 2.01 6.96 -7.23
CA LYS A 64 3.32 7.33 -7.74
C LYS A 64 4.35 6.35 -7.21
N THR A 65 5.25 5.92 -8.08
CA THR A 65 6.32 5.00 -7.71
C THR A 65 7.66 5.65 -7.93
N ARG A 66 8.61 5.33 -7.07
CA ARG A 66 9.96 5.88 -7.16
C ARG A 66 10.97 4.81 -6.78
N GLY A 67 11.74 4.39 -7.74
CA GLY A 67 12.80 3.40 -7.54
C GLY A 67 13.80 3.47 -8.66
N ALA A 68 14.90 2.73 -8.53
CA ALA A 68 15.98 2.76 -9.50
C ALA A 68 15.66 1.98 -10.77
N ASP A 69 14.70 1.06 -10.72
CA ASP A 69 14.39 0.16 -11.84
C ASP A 69 12.92 0.21 -12.20
N LYS A 70 12.64 0.38 -13.50
CA LYS A 70 11.27 0.52 -13.98
C LYS A 70 10.46 -0.75 -13.86
N SER A 71 11.07 -1.93 -13.99
CA SER A 71 10.34 -3.19 -13.87
C SER A 71 9.86 -3.39 -12.44
N LEU A 72 10.65 -3.00 -11.45
CA LEU A 72 10.25 -3.04 -10.05
C LEU A 72 9.18 -2.00 -9.76
N GLU A 73 9.28 -0.80 -10.34
CA GLU A 73 8.23 0.20 -10.18
C GLU A 73 6.90 -0.27 -10.72
N LYS A 74 6.89 -0.93 -11.88
CA LYS A 74 5.66 -1.48 -12.47
C LYS A 74 5.06 -2.56 -11.57
N ALA A 75 5.90 -3.42 -11.00
CA ALA A 75 5.44 -4.46 -10.08
C ALA A 75 4.81 -3.83 -8.84
N ALA A 76 5.46 -2.82 -8.26
CA ALA A 76 4.93 -2.11 -7.11
C ALA A 76 3.57 -1.49 -7.40
N LEU A 77 3.43 -0.86 -8.56
CA LEU A 77 2.17 -0.27 -8.99
C LEU A 77 1.05 -1.31 -9.05
N LYS A 78 1.34 -2.47 -9.65
CA LYS A 78 0.35 -3.56 -9.76
C LYS A 78 -0.06 -4.08 -8.39
N ILE A 79 0.88 -4.21 -7.47
CA ILE A 79 0.59 -4.70 -6.12
C ILE A 79 -0.39 -3.74 -5.42
N ILE A 80 -0.12 -2.45 -5.51
CA ILE A 80 -0.95 -1.45 -4.83
C ILE A 80 -2.32 -1.30 -5.51
N LYS A 81 -2.40 -1.44 -6.83
CA LYS A 81 -3.67 -1.39 -7.56
C LYS A 81 -4.64 -2.50 -7.16
N LYS A 82 -4.14 -3.59 -6.57
CA LYS A 82 -4.98 -4.70 -6.11
C LYS A 82 -5.57 -4.48 -4.72
N LEU A 83 -5.27 -3.35 -4.08
CA LEU A 83 -5.86 -3.04 -2.77
C LEU A 83 -7.38 -2.98 -2.90
N PRO A 84 -8.10 -3.55 -1.92
CA PRO A 84 -9.55 -3.41 -1.89
C PRO A 84 -9.93 -1.98 -1.52
N LYS A 85 -11.20 -1.67 -1.67
CA LYS A 85 -11.72 -0.40 -1.19
C LYS A 85 -11.61 -0.36 0.33
N LEU A 86 -11.01 0.70 0.83
CA LEU A 86 -10.75 0.87 2.26
C LEU A 86 -11.86 1.70 2.91
N ILE A 87 -11.89 1.70 4.24
CA ILE A 87 -12.70 2.66 4.99
C ILE A 87 -11.85 3.94 5.06
N PRO A 88 -12.38 5.09 4.62
CA PRO A 88 -11.58 6.30 4.55
C PRO A 88 -11.21 6.84 5.93
N GLY A 89 -10.16 7.64 5.98
CA GLY A 89 -9.82 8.41 7.15
C GLY A 89 -10.87 9.49 7.38
N LYS A 90 -10.98 9.94 8.62
CA LYS A 90 -11.95 10.98 8.99
C LYS A 90 -11.31 12.07 9.82
N ALA A 91 -11.72 13.30 9.58
CA ALA A 91 -11.39 14.45 10.39
C ALA A 91 -12.70 15.14 10.77
N ASN A 92 -12.91 15.33 12.06
CA ASN A 92 -14.16 15.93 12.58
C ASN A 92 -15.41 15.20 12.08
N GLY A 93 -15.34 13.86 12.04
CA GLY A 93 -16.45 13.02 11.63
C GLY A 93 -16.70 12.96 10.13
N LYS A 94 -15.91 13.66 9.31
CA LYS A 94 -16.10 13.69 7.86
C LYS A 94 -14.96 12.97 7.14
N PRO A 95 -15.26 12.21 6.08
CA PRO A 95 -14.21 11.56 5.29
C PRO A 95 -13.24 12.58 4.70
N VAL A 96 -11.97 12.24 4.71
CA VAL A 96 -10.91 13.07 4.14
C VAL A 96 -9.99 12.23 3.27
N ARG A 97 -9.29 12.92 2.36
CA ARG A 97 -8.23 12.30 1.56
C ARG A 97 -6.99 12.16 2.42
N VAL A 98 -6.37 11.00 2.40
CA VAL A 98 -5.17 10.75 3.21
C VAL A 98 -4.05 10.25 2.32
N PRO A 99 -2.92 10.97 2.25
CA PRO A 99 -1.74 10.44 1.55
C PRO A 99 -1.10 9.35 2.40
N TYR A 100 -0.59 8.34 1.72
CA TYR A 100 0.08 7.23 2.37
C TYR A 100 1.23 6.78 1.51
N SER A 101 2.32 6.34 2.11
CA SER A 101 3.45 5.81 1.37
C SER A 101 3.97 4.55 2.04
N ILE A 102 4.49 3.64 1.22
CA ILE A 102 4.99 2.37 1.68
C ILE A 102 6.20 1.98 0.83
N PRO A 103 7.28 1.47 1.44
CA PRO A 103 8.38 0.89 0.67
C PRO A 103 8.12 -0.58 0.40
N ILE A 104 8.48 -1.02 -0.81
CA ILE A 104 8.47 -2.44 -1.18
C ILE A 104 9.88 -2.79 -1.62
N THR A 105 10.43 -3.87 -1.06
CA THR A 105 11.81 -4.25 -1.32
C THR A 105 11.86 -5.57 -2.09
N TRP A 106 12.64 -5.59 -3.17
CA TRP A 106 12.96 -6.78 -3.95
C TRP A 106 14.39 -7.18 -3.64
N GLN A 107 14.54 -8.38 -3.13
CA GLN A 107 15.85 -8.87 -2.70
C GLN A 107 16.01 -10.33 -3.10
N LEU A 108 17.15 -10.64 -3.71
CA LEU A 108 17.50 -12.00 -4.13
C LEU A 108 18.31 -12.69 -3.04
N GLY A 109 18.00 -13.93 -2.82
CA GLY A 109 18.74 -14.76 -1.88
C GLY A 109 18.50 -14.44 -0.46
#